data_71388f7b603ae348eaa1bfca4239f500
#
_entry.id   71388f7b603ae348eaa1bfca4239f500
#
_cell.length_a   1.000
_cell.length_b   1.000
_cell.length_c   1.000
_cell.angle_alpha   90.00
_cell.angle_beta   90.00
_cell.angle_gamma   90.00
#
_symmetry.space_group_name_H-M   'P 1'
#
loop_
_entity.id
_entity.type
_entity.pdbx_description
1 polymer ?
#
loop_
_entity_poly.entity_id
_entity_poly.type
_entity_poly.pdbx_seq_one_letter_code
_entity_poly.pdbx_strand_id
1 'polypeptide(L)'
;MQLFVLLAILAGLSALSVGFLGNDIKLWMQDYGVGDGDIPTPIMTSNLKILITRENTATGFDDLITACEFTSVDKDLLPGTKLYCKLFQGPDVRTAAVIATGFKQIDPPGLSSNTPITIDITDKSFLNSNDVTYVENVAVEIQNPPQ
;
A
#
# COMPACT_ATOMS: atom_id res chain seq x y z
N MET A 1 7.54 -15.27 -14.07
CA MET A 1 6.48 -14.27 -13.82
C MET A 1 6.06 -14.32 -12.38
N GLN A 2 5.55 -15.44 -11.96
CA GLN A 2 5.17 -15.61 -10.57
C GLN A 2 6.29 -15.27 -9.62
N LEU A 3 7.47 -15.62 -10.01
CA LEU A 3 8.63 -15.36 -9.19
C LEU A 3 8.85 -13.87 -8.92
N PHE A 4 8.54 -13.03 -9.88
CA PHE A 4 8.69 -11.59 -9.65
C PHE A 4 7.73 -11.06 -8.62
N VAL A 5 6.49 -11.49 -8.67
CA VAL A 5 5.50 -11.07 -7.70
C VAL A 5 5.92 -11.52 -6.33
N LEU A 6 6.30 -12.78 -6.23
CA LEU A 6 6.70 -13.34 -4.97
C LEU A 6 7.93 -12.64 -4.43
N LEU A 7 8.88 -12.38 -5.30
CA LEU A 7 10.09 -11.71 -4.91
C LEU A 7 9.82 -10.28 -4.46
N ALA A 8 8.99 -9.57 -5.17
CA ALA A 8 8.60 -8.23 -4.79
C ALA A 8 7.94 -8.20 -3.42
N ILE A 9 7.09 -9.18 -3.15
CA ILE A 9 6.41 -9.28 -1.90
C ILE A 9 7.36 -9.66 -0.78
N LEU A 10 8.13 -10.71 -1.00
CA LEU A 10 8.95 -11.24 0.05
C LEU A 10 10.14 -10.36 0.39
N ALA A 11 10.72 -9.76 -0.60
CA ALA A 11 11.86 -8.92 -0.38
C ALA A 11 11.50 -7.59 0.27
N GLY A 12 10.29 -7.22 0.14
CA GLY A 12 9.91 -5.91 0.57
C GLY A 12 10.70 -4.88 -0.12
N LEU A 13 11.20 -5.28 -1.22
CA LEU A 13 12.07 -4.58 -1.84
C LEU A 13 11.45 -3.87 -2.77
N SER A 14 11.72 -3.15 -2.91
CA SER A 14 11.60 -2.48 -3.86
C SER A 14 10.72 -2.67 -4.65
N ALA A 15 10.48 -3.06 -4.48
CA ALA A 15 9.91 -3.19 -5.19
C ALA A 15 9.25 -2.88 -5.91
N LEU A 16 9.36 -2.55 -5.90
CA LEU A 16 9.07 -2.90 -6.52
C LEU A 16 8.32 -2.77 -7.51
N SER A 17 8.60 -2.65 -8.28
CA SER A 17 8.07 -2.71 -9.51
C SER A 17 7.74 -4.07 -9.80
N VAL A 18 6.63 -4.26 -9.93
CA VAL A 18 6.16 -5.49 -10.30
C VAL A 18 5.92 -5.48 -11.76
N GLY A 19 6.84 -5.35 -12.54
CA GLY A 19 6.69 -5.25 -13.98
C GLY A 19 6.27 -6.50 -14.70
N PHE A 20 5.89 -7.54 -13.99
CA PHE A 20 5.61 -8.85 -14.59
C PHE A 20 4.40 -8.86 -15.52
N LEU A 21 3.50 -7.90 -15.42
CA LEU A 21 2.38 -7.76 -16.34
C LEU A 21 2.55 -6.54 -17.26
N GLY A 22 3.75 -6.01 -17.33
CA GLY A 22 4.02 -4.81 -18.09
C GLY A 22 3.68 -3.51 -17.37
N ASN A 23 3.15 -3.60 -16.16
CA ASN A 23 2.85 -2.45 -15.32
C ASN A 23 3.81 -2.40 -14.14
N ASP A 24 4.43 -1.25 -13.95
CA ASP A 24 5.23 -0.99 -12.77
C ASP A 24 4.37 -0.29 -11.74
N ILE A 25 4.26 -0.89 -10.57
CA ILE A 25 3.52 -0.29 -9.46
C ILE A 25 4.49 0.52 -8.62
N LYS A 26 4.21 1.81 -8.46
CA LYS A 26 5.02 2.71 -7.65
C LYS A 26 4.46 2.79 -6.25
N LEU A 27 5.36 2.77 -5.28
CA LEU A 27 5.01 2.80 -3.87
C LEU A 27 5.33 4.17 -3.28
N TRP A 28 4.41 4.70 -2.49
CA TRP A 28 4.49 6.04 -1.94
C TRP A 28 4.16 6.03 -0.45
N MET A 29 4.70 6.98 0.28
CA MET A 29 4.34 7.23 1.66
C MET A 29 3.98 8.70 1.81
N GLN A 30 2.94 8.96 2.57
CA GLN A 30 2.52 10.32 2.89
C GLN A 30 2.23 10.39 4.38
N ASP A 31 2.89 11.32 5.05
CA ASP A 31 2.73 11.54 6.48
C ASP A 31 1.98 12.86 6.66
N TYR A 32 0.81 12.82 7.28
CA TYR A 32 0.06 14.01 7.57
C TYR A 32 0.24 14.41 9.01
N GLY A 33 0.55 15.65 9.25
CA GLY A 33 0.18 16.29 10.50
C GLY A 33 -1.34 16.41 10.60
N VAL A 34 -1.82 16.81 11.73
CA VAL A 34 -3.25 17.03 11.91
C VAL A 34 -3.69 18.20 11.02
N GLY A 35 -4.58 17.93 10.09
CA GLY A 35 -5.13 18.94 9.20
C GLY A 35 -4.30 19.28 7.97
N ASP A 36 -3.19 18.61 7.79
CA ASP A 36 -2.35 18.82 6.63
C ASP A 36 -2.36 17.63 5.70
N GLY A 37 -2.26 17.87 4.45
CA GLY A 37 -1.99 16.87 3.43
C GLY A 37 -0.63 17.09 2.84
N ASP A 38 0.36 16.35 3.30
CA ASP A 38 1.68 16.42 2.73
C ASP A 38 1.71 15.82 1.33
N ILE A 39 2.62 16.27 0.51
CA ILE A 39 2.79 15.71 -0.82
C ILE A 39 3.34 14.29 -0.69
N PRO A 40 2.74 13.31 -1.34
CA PRO A 40 3.28 11.95 -1.34
C PRO A 40 4.70 11.92 -1.85
N THR A 41 5.54 11.16 -1.18
CA THR A 41 6.93 10.97 -1.59
C THR A 41 7.19 9.50 -1.89
N PRO A 42 8.04 9.20 -2.89
CA PRO A 42 8.37 7.82 -3.18
C PRO A 42 9.03 7.12 -2.00
N ILE A 43 8.67 5.88 -1.78
CA ILE A 43 9.31 5.06 -0.77
C ILE A 43 10.56 4.46 -1.40
N MET A 44 11.69 4.79 -0.85
CA MET A 44 12.99 4.36 -1.37
C MET A 44 13.50 3.09 -0.69
N THR A 45 12.81 2.60 0.30
CA THR A 45 13.26 1.48 1.10
C THR A 45 12.15 0.43 1.26
N SER A 46 12.38 -0.53 2.11
CA SER A 46 11.43 -1.60 2.37
C SER A 46 10.32 -1.22 3.36
N ASN A 47 10.00 0.04 3.49
CA ASN A 47 8.97 0.51 4.43
C ASN A 47 7.56 0.08 4.03
N LEU A 48 7.37 -0.23 2.78
CA LEU A 48 6.07 -0.63 2.26
C LEU A 48 6.21 -1.84 1.35
N LYS A 49 5.36 -2.82 1.58
CA LYS A 49 5.19 -3.99 0.71
C LYS A 49 3.74 -4.08 0.31
N ILE A 50 3.50 -4.63 -0.86
CA ILE A 50 2.15 -5.04 -1.26
C ILE A 50 2.06 -6.55 -1.17
N LEU A 51 0.94 -7.04 -0.66
CA LEU A 51 0.64 -8.46 -0.57
C LEU A 51 -0.34 -8.83 -1.69
N ILE A 52 0.04 -9.81 -2.49
CA ILE A 52 -0.74 -10.20 -3.67
C ILE A 52 -1.22 -11.63 -3.51
N THR A 53 -2.50 -11.84 -3.78
CA THR A 53 -3.10 -13.16 -3.82
C THR A 53 -3.57 -13.44 -5.24
N ARG A 54 -3.27 -14.64 -5.71
CA ARG A 54 -3.73 -15.08 -7.02
C ARG A 54 -5.07 -15.80 -6.89
N GLU A 55 -6.02 -15.38 -7.69
CA GLU A 55 -7.31 -16.04 -7.81
C GLU A 55 -7.46 -16.63 -9.19
N ASN A 56 -7.95 -17.88 -9.25
CA ASN A 56 -8.26 -18.52 -10.52
C ASN A 56 -9.62 -18.05 -11.01
N THR A 57 -9.70 -17.76 -12.29
CA THR A 57 -10.94 -17.36 -12.96
C THR A 57 -11.27 -18.34 -14.08
N ALA A 58 -12.43 -18.20 -14.68
CA ALA A 58 -12.86 -19.07 -15.79
C ALA A 58 -11.94 -18.96 -17.00
N THR A 59 -11.26 -17.83 -17.18
CA THR A 59 -10.41 -17.56 -18.35
C THR A 59 -8.93 -17.45 -18.02
N GLY A 60 -8.52 -17.72 -16.80
CA GLY A 60 -7.13 -17.61 -16.39
C GLY A 60 -7.00 -17.34 -14.89
N PHE A 61 -6.38 -16.24 -14.53
CA PHE A 61 -6.22 -15.85 -13.14
C PHE A 61 -6.14 -14.32 -13.02
N ASP A 62 -6.46 -13.84 -11.81
CA ASP A 62 -6.26 -12.45 -11.42
C ASP A 62 -5.25 -12.41 -10.28
N ASP A 63 -4.33 -11.47 -10.29
CA ASP A 63 -3.43 -11.19 -9.18
C ASP A 63 -3.94 -9.94 -8.47
N LEU A 64 -4.44 -10.13 -7.26
CA LEU A 64 -5.10 -9.08 -6.50
C LEU A 64 -4.21 -8.58 -5.36
N ILE A 65 -4.12 -7.27 -5.21
CA ILE A 65 -3.47 -6.67 -4.06
C ILE A 65 -4.46 -6.74 -2.89
N THR A 66 -4.16 -7.56 -1.92
CA THR A 66 -5.06 -7.82 -0.79
C THR A 66 -4.74 -7.00 0.45
N ALA A 67 -3.52 -6.54 0.56
CA ALA A 67 -3.08 -5.74 1.72
C ALA A 67 -1.81 -4.96 1.40
N CYS A 68 -1.55 -3.97 2.24
CA CYS A 68 -0.25 -3.33 2.35
C CYS A 68 0.38 -3.74 3.68
N GLU A 69 1.67 -4.05 3.68
CA GLU A 69 2.42 -4.18 4.92
C GLU A 69 3.34 -2.98 5.07
N PHE A 70 3.12 -2.21 6.10
CA PHE A 70 3.86 -0.98 6.36
C PHE A 70 4.75 -1.13 7.59
N THR A 71 5.97 -0.58 7.52
CA THR A 71 6.90 -0.55 8.64
C THR A 71 7.43 0.86 8.80
N SER A 72 7.19 1.47 9.96
CA SER A 72 7.81 2.74 10.31
C SER A 72 9.23 2.47 10.78
N VAL A 73 10.21 3.01 10.08
CA VAL A 73 11.63 2.75 10.39
C VAL A 73 12.18 3.77 11.37
N ASP A 74 11.77 5.01 11.22
CA ASP A 74 12.41 6.11 11.93
C ASP A 74 11.77 6.46 13.27
N LYS A 75 10.53 6.09 13.49
CA LYS A 75 9.79 6.51 14.68
C LYS A 75 8.73 5.49 15.08
N ASP A 76 8.37 5.51 16.34
CA ASP A 76 7.23 4.76 16.83
C ASP A 76 5.94 5.40 16.35
N LEU A 77 4.91 4.59 16.16
CA LEU A 77 3.58 5.09 15.84
C LEU A 77 2.78 5.22 17.13
N LEU A 78 2.27 6.41 17.38
CA LEU A 78 1.49 6.69 18.58
C LEU A 78 0.12 6.04 18.53
N PRO A 79 -0.48 5.72 19.69
CA PRO A 79 -1.88 5.28 19.71
C PRO A 79 -2.78 6.32 19.06
N GLY A 80 -3.73 5.86 18.27
CA GLY A 80 -4.63 6.75 17.53
C GLY A 80 -4.12 7.16 16.15
N THR A 81 -2.88 6.84 15.81
CA THR A 81 -2.39 7.03 14.43
C THR A 81 -3.25 6.21 13.48
N LYS A 82 -3.65 6.82 12.37
CA LYS A 82 -4.46 6.16 11.34
C LYS A 82 -3.60 5.93 10.11
N LEU A 83 -3.67 4.72 9.57
CA LEU A 83 -2.95 4.33 8.38
C LEU A 83 -3.96 3.99 7.29
N TYR A 84 -3.78 4.57 6.12
CA TYR A 84 -4.61 4.28 4.95
C TYR A 84 -3.73 3.73 3.86
N CYS A 85 -4.06 2.54 3.36
CA CYS A 85 -3.46 2.03 2.14
C CYS A 85 -4.40 2.40 0.99
N LYS A 86 -3.90 3.10 -0.01
CA LYS A 86 -4.69 3.52 -1.16
C LYS A 86 -4.08 3.00 -2.45
N LEU A 87 -4.93 2.41 -3.28
CA LEU A 87 -4.54 1.96 -4.60
C LEU A 87 -5.07 2.93 -5.64
N PHE A 88 -4.21 3.37 -6.54
CA PHE A 88 -4.55 4.39 -7.52
C PHE A 88 -4.45 3.85 -8.95
N GLN A 89 -5.39 4.28 -9.75
CA GLN A 89 -5.34 4.09 -11.20
C GLN A 89 -4.99 5.43 -11.84
N GLY A 90 -3.84 5.50 -12.46
CA GLY A 90 -3.31 6.71 -13.06
C GLY A 90 -1.86 6.95 -12.65
N PRO A 91 -1.11 7.67 -13.47
CA PRO A 91 0.34 7.81 -13.29
C PRO A 91 0.77 8.79 -12.20
N ASP A 92 -0.11 9.70 -11.78
CA ASP A 92 0.20 10.71 -10.78
C ASP A 92 -0.74 10.57 -9.59
N VAL A 93 -0.21 10.20 -8.43
CA VAL A 93 -1.01 9.98 -7.22
C VAL A 93 -1.80 11.21 -6.76
N ARG A 94 -1.38 12.40 -7.18
CA ARG A 94 -2.07 13.64 -6.81
C ARG A 94 -3.37 13.85 -7.57
N THR A 95 -3.47 13.26 -8.76
CA THR A 95 -4.62 13.41 -9.65
C THR A 95 -5.28 12.09 -10.00
N ALA A 96 -4.65 10.97 -9.65
CA ALA A 96 -5.15 9.66 -9.98
C ALA A 96 -6.39 9.30 -9.17
N ALA A 97 -7.24 8.48 -9.75
CA ALA A 97 -8.41 7.97 -9.04
C ALA A 97 -8.01 6.91 -8.02
N VAL A 98 -8.52 7.02 -6.81
CA VAL A 98 -8.40 5.97 -5.80
C VAL A 98 -9.43 4.90 -6.11
N ILE A 99 -8.98 3.68 -6.34
CA ILE A 99 -9.86 2.58 -6.75
C ILE A 99 -10.06 1.52 -5.68
N ALA A 100 -9.20 1.50 -4.68
CA ALA A 100 -9.36 0.61 -3.53
C ALA A 100 -8.61 1.17 -2.33
N THR A 101 -9.09 0.88 -1.14
CA THR A 101 -8.49 1.39 0.10
C THR A 101 -8.52 0.35 1.21
N GLY A 102 -7.63 0.52 2.15
CA GLY A 102 -7.62 -0.17 3.43
C GLY A 102 -7.35 0.82 4.56
N PHE A 103 -7.75 0.47 5.75
CA PHE A 103 -7.61 1.32 6.93
C PHE A 103 -7.16 0.51 8.13
N LYS A 104 -6.28 1.10 8.91
CA LYS A 104 -5.85 0.53 10.18
C LYS A 104 -5.54 1.65 11.17
N GLN A 105 -6.08 1.55 12.37
CA GLN A 105 -5.76 2.46 13.46
C GLN A 105 -4.81 1.76 14.43
N ILE A 106 -3.83 2.50 14.92
CA ILE A 106 -2.88 1.99 15.91
C ILE A 106 -3.53 2.07 17.30
N ASP A 107 -3.61 0.90 17.93
CA ASP A 107 -4.18 0.79 19.27
C ASP A 107 -3.15 1.10 20.36
N PRO A 108 -3.58 1.48 21.58
CA PRO A 108 -2.66 1.56 22.71
C PRO A 108 -1.95 0.24 22.96
N PRO A 109 -0.66 0.24 23.30
CA PRO A 109 0.18 1.40 23.65
C PRO A 109 0.88 2.07 22.47
N GLY A 110 0.51 1.78 21.26
CA GLY A 110 1.18 2.23 20.05
C GLY A 110 1.97 1.10 19.41
N LEU A 111 2.72 1.42 18.37
CA LEU A 111 3.52 0.45 17.64
C LEU A 111 4.97 0.93 17.57
N SER A 112 5.89 0.11 18.02
CA SER A 112 7.31 0.45 17.99
C SER A 112 7.83 0.50 16.55
N SER A 113 8.84 1.34 16.34
CA SER A 113 9.53 1.40 15.06
C SER A 113 10.03 0.01 14.65
N ASN A 114 10.18 -0.21 13.38
CA ASN A 114 10.62 -1.47 12.78
C ASN A 114 9.67 -2.67 13.02
N THR A 115 8.43 -2.41 13.40
CA THR A 115 7.41 -3.44 13.54
C THR A 115 6.45 -3.34 12.36
N PRO A 116 6.33 -4.39 11.55
CA PRO A 116 5.41 -4.35 10.41
C PRO A 116 3.95 -4.41 10.85
N ILE A 117 3.11 -3.71 10.12
CA ILE A 117 1.66 -3.75 10.31
C ILE A 117 0.98 -3.95 8.97
N THR A 118 -0.02 -4.82 8.94
CA THR A 118 -0.77 -5.14 7.73
C THR A 118 -2.06 -4.33 7.67
N ILE A 119 -2.30 -3.71 6.53
CA ILE A 119 -3.48 -2.93 6.26
C ILE A 119 -4.23 -3.64 5.13
N ASP A 120 -5.32 -4.31 5.46
CA ASP A 120 -6.09 -5.07 4.49
C ASP A 120 -6.89 -4.14 3.58
N ILE A 121 -6.95 -4.46 2.30
CA ILE A 121 -7.80 -3.74 1.35
C ILE A 121 -9.23 -4.24 1.50
N THR A 122 -10.10 -3.37 1.97
CA THR A 122 -11.47 -3.72 2.30
C THR A 122 -12.52 -2.95 1.52
N ASP A 123 -12.16 -1.80 0.97
CA ASP A 123 -13.07 -0.96 0.21
C ASP A 123 -12.60 -0.87 -1.24
N LYS A 124 -13.47 -1.18 -2.16
CA LYS A 124 -13.14 -1.25 -3.59
C LYS A 124 -14.22 -0.56 -4.41
N SER A 125 -13.80 0.24 -5.37
CA SER A 125 -14.73 0.98 -6.22
C SER A 125 -15.54 0.07 -7.15
N PHE A 126 -14.94 -1.05 -7.57
CA PHE A 126 -15.63 -2.04 -8.41
C PHE A 126 -14.99 -3.41 -8.15
N LEU A 127 -15.64 -4.44 -8.66
CA LEU A 127 -15.16 -5.80 -8.46
C LEU A 127 -13.75 -5.95 -9.05
N ASN A 128 -12.85 -6.47 -8.24
CA ASN A 128 -11.44 -6.66 -8.58
C ASN A 128 -10.69 -5.37 -8.95
N SER A 129 -11.16 -4.21 -8.48
CA SER A 129 -10.41 -2.96 -8.67
C SER A 129 -9.01 -2.99 -8.06
N ASN A 130 -8.74 -3.93 -7.18
CA ASN A 130 -7.43 -4.18 -6.60
C ASN A 130 -6.55 -5.14 -7.45
N ASP A 131 -6.99 -5.49 -8.65
CA ASP A 131 -6.17 -6.27 -9.58
C ASP A 131 -4.95 -5.45 -10.00
N VAL A 132 -3.79 -6.09 -10.03
CA VAL A 132 -2.52 -5.43 -10.37
C VAL A 132 -2.55 -4.77 -11.75
N THR A 133 -3.44 -5.21 -12.65
CA THR A 133 -3.55 -4.62 -13.98
C THR A 133 -4.18 -3.22 -13.95
N TYR A 134 -4.92 -2.88 -12.90
CA TYR A 134 -5.54 -1.57 -12.78
C TYR A 134 -4.72 -0.61 -11.91
N VAL A 135 -3.79 -1.13 -11.11
CA VAL A 135 -3.09 -0.33 -10.12
C VAL A 135 -1.76 0.16 -10.67
N GLU A 136 -1.57 1.45 -10.67
CA GLU A 136 -0.30 2.06 -11.09
C GLU A 136 0.50 2.61 -9.92
N ASN A 137 -0.18 3.01 -8.86
CA ASN A 137 0.45 3.55 -7.67
C ASN A 137 -0.22 3.02 -6.40
N VAL A 138 0.56 2.83 -5.36
CA VAL A 138 0.09 2.47 -4.04
C VAL A 138 0.71 3.43 -3.04
N ALA A 139 -0.10 4.01 -2.18
CA ALA A 139 0.37 4.91 -1.14
C ALA A 139 -0.12 4.46 0.23
N VAL A 140 0.72 4.60 1.23
CA VAL A 140 0.30 4.57 2.62
C VAL A 140 0.31 5.99 3.14
N GLU A 141 -0.85 6.46 3.58
CA GLU A 141 -1.00 7.75 4.20
C GLU A 141 -1.06 7.57 5.71
N ILE A 142 -0.28 8.37 6.42
CA ILE A 142 -0.17 8.32 7.86
C ILE A 142 -0.79 9.59 8.41
N GLN A 143 -1.85 9.43 9.19
CA GLN A 143 -2.47 10.54 9.88
C GLN A 143 -2.17 10.43 11.37
N ASN A 144 -1.39 11.36 11.88
CA ASN A 144 -1.04 11.37 13.29
C ASN A 144 -2.24 11.75 14.17
N PRO A 145 -2.28 11.25 15.42
CA PRO A 145 -3.37 11.62 16.32
C PRO A 145 -3.31 13.09 16.68
N PRO A 146 -4.45 13.69 17.07
CA PRO A 146 -4.48 15.06 17.57
C PRO A 146 -3.59 15.20 18.80
N GLN A 147 -2.90 16.33 18.91
CA GLN A 147 -2.10 16.67 20.07
C GLN A 147 -2.89 17.53 21.05
#